data_ee18ac05fa3ef48d95f819ebe1ac7c95
#
_entry.id   ee18ac05fa3ef48d95f819ebe1ac7c95
#
_cell.length_a   1.000
_cell.length_b   1.000
_cell.length_c   1.000
_cell.angle_alpha   90.00
_cell.angle_beta   90.00
_cell.angle_gamma   90.00
#
_symmetry.space_group_name_H-M   'P 1'
#
loop_
_entity.id
_entity.type
_entity.pdbx_description
1 polymer ?
#
loop_
_entity_poly.entity_id
_entity_poly.type
_entity_poly.pdbx_seq_one_letter_code
_entity_poly.pdbx_strand_id
1 'polypeptide(L)'
;MITASCHCGAVRYTVQNAPEMVLDCNCSHCRLYGGLWAYYPQRDVKFETPPDTFIYMWGDRMLEFHHCRTCGCFTHSTVVGKTDAEKIAVNARLMRGLNPADVPLVQKNNGNDHVFWTKSDRPVLPSQDEPS
;
A
#
# COMPACT_ATOMS: atom_id res chain seq x y z
N MET A 1 18.14 1.77 -0.05
CA MET A 1 17.02 2.65 -0.40
C MET A 1 16.12 1.94 -1.41
N ILE A 2 14.83 2.03 -1.18
CA ILE A 2 13.86 1.38 -2.07
C ILE A 2 13.02 2.46 -2.72
N THR A 3 12.90 2.39 -4.04
CA THR A 3 12.05 3.29 -4.82
C THR A 3 10.75 2.57 -5.19
N ALA A 4 9.68 3.35 -5.30
CA ALA A 4 8.37 2.84 -5.65
C ALA A 4 7.71 3.77 -6.66
N SER A 5 6.88 3.21 -7.50
CA SER A 5 6.21 3.96 -8.55
C SER A 5 4.89 3.30 -8.91
N CYS A 6 3.87 4.12 -9.13
CA CYS A 6 2.65 3.65 -9.79
C CYS A 6 2.95 3.30 -11.24
N HIS A 7 1.98 2.74 -11.93
CA HIS A 7 2.19 2.25 -13.29
C HIS A 7 2.63 3.35 -14.25
N CYS A 8 1.99 4.52 -14.21
CA CYS A 8 2.32 5.61 -15.13
C CYS A 8 3.53 6.44 -14.67
N GLY A 9 3.98 6.27 -13.44
CA GLY A 9 5.12 7.00 -12.90
C GLY A 9 4.79 8.36 -12.28
N ALA A 10 3.53 8.78 -12.29
CA ALA A 10 3.17 10.09 -11.74
C ALA A 10 3.31 10.14 -10.22
N VAL A 11 3.09 9.01 -9.53
CA VAL A 11 3.27 8.92 -8.08
C VAL A 11 4.48 8.06 -7.81
N ARG A 12 5.49 8.65 -7.18
CA ARG A 12 6.76 7.98 -6.85
C ARG A 12 7.17 8.34 -5.44
N TYR A 13 7.68 7.36 -4.73
CA TYR A 13 8.23 7.61 -3.40
C TYR A 13 9.45 6.73 -3.15
N THR A 14 10.21 7.08 -2.12
CA THR A 14 11.35 6.29 -1.65
C THR A 14 11.23 6.07 -0.14
N VAL A 15 11.76 4.93 0.30
CA VAL A 15 11.96 4.61 1.70
C VAL A 15 13.38 4.10 1.88
N GLN A 16 13.96 4.29 3.06
CA GLN A 16 15.35 3.89 3.30
C GLN A 16 15.50 2.39 3.47
N ASN A 17 14.54 1.76 4.12
CA ASN A 17 14.65 0.36 4.50
C ASN A 17 13.48 -0.43 3.95
N ALA A 18 13.70 -1.70 3.69
CA ALA A 18 12.61 -2.62 3.38
C ALA A 18 11.63 -2.65 4.54
N PRO A 19 10.34 -2.89 4.28
CA PRO A 19 9.37 -3.00 5.36
C PRO A 19 9.66 -4.23 6.22
N GLU A 20 9.36 -4.12 7.50
CA GLU A 20 9.49 -5.27 8.41
C GLU A 20 8.49 -6.37 8.07
N MET A 21 7.34 -5.99 7.55
CA MET A 21 6.30 -6.90 7.09
C MET A 21 5.39 -6.17 6.12
N VAL A 22 4.65 -6.91 5.34
CA VAL A 22 3.55 -6.36 4.54
C VAL A 22 2.25 -6.99 4.98
N LEU A 23 1.21 -6.18 5.05
CA LEU A 23 -0.12 -6.62 5.46
C LEU A 23 -0.97 -6.85 4.22
N ASP A 24 -1.42 -8.09 4.05
CA ASP A 24 -2.40 -8.44 3.03
C ASP A 24 -3.80 -8.31 3.66
N CYS A 25 -4.37 -7.13 3.53
CA CYS A 25 -5.68 -6.84 4.09
C CYS A 25 -6.77 -7.35 3.16
N ASN A 26 -7.68 -8.16 3.71
CA ASN A 26 -8.80 -8.69 2.93
C ASN A 26 -10.13 -7.99 3.24
N CYS A 27 -10.07 -6.76 3.71
CA CYS A 27 -11.29 -5.98 3.87
C CYS A 27 -11.97 -5.77 2.51
N SER A 28 -13.21 -5.32 2.53
CA SER A 28 -14.01 -5.17 1.32
C SER A 28 -13.38 -4.27 0.27
N HIS A 29 -12.55 -3.33 0.69
CA HIS A 29 -11.89 -2.36 -0.18
C HIS A 29 -10.52 -2.88 -0.66
N CYS A 30 -9.63 -3.21 0.29
CA CYS A 30 -8.25 -3.55 -0.05
C CYS A 30 -8.13 -4.78 -0.95
N ARG A 31 -8.99 -5.80 -0.73
CA ARG A 31 -8.95 -7.00 -1.55
C ARG A 31 -9.25 -6.75 -3.02
N LEU A 32 -10.06 -5.72 -3.30
CA LEU A 32 -10.44 -5.40 -4.68
C LEU A 32 -9.29 -4.78 -5.46
N TYR A 33 -8.39 -4.10 -4.77
CA TYR A 33 -7.26 -3.43 -5.38
C TYR A 33 -5.94 -4.18 -5.20
N GLY A 34 -5.94 -5.25 -4.43
CA GLY A 34 -4.73 -6.03 -4.22
C GLY A 34 -3.65 -5.32 -3.43
N GLY A 35 -4.01 -4.44 -2.51
CA GLY A 35 -3.03 -3.69 -1.73
C GLY A 35 -2.25 -4.58 -0.77
N LEU A 36 -0.94 -4.37 -0.72
CA LEU A 36 -0.06 -4.95 0.29
C LEU A 36 0.55 -3.79 1.07
N TRP A 37 0.22 -3.68 2.33
CA TRP A 37 0.49 -2.46 3.09
C TRP A 37 1.76 -2.57 3.90
N ALA A 38 2.66 -1.62 3.68
CA ALA A 38 3.84 -1.41 4.51
C ALA A 38 3.67 -0.10 5.27
N TYR A 39 4.05 -0.11 6.54
CA TYR A 39 3.79 1.01 7.45
C TYR A 39 5.11 1.68 7.81
N TYR A 40 5.15 2.99 7.63
CA TYR A 40 6.31 3.83 7.96
C TYR A 40 5.84 5.09 8.67
N PRO A 41 6.68 5.70 9.51
CA PRO A 41 6.44 7.09 9.90
C PRO A 41 6.37 7.96 8.65
N GLN A 42 5.48 8.92 8.62
CA GLN A 42 5.31 9.75 7.41
C GLN A 42 6.61 10.42 6.97
N ARG A 43 7.44 10.83 7.94
CA ARG A 43 8.71 11.48 7.62
C ARG A 43 9.70 10.58 6.88
N ASP A 44 9.51 9.27 6.94
CA ASP A 44 10.41 8.31 6.32
C ASP A 44 10.01 7.96 4.89
N VAL A 45 8.86 8.46 4.43
CA VAL A 45 8.41 8.28 3.07
C VAL A 45 8.58 9.58 2.32
N LYS A 46 9.42 9.56 1.30
CA LYS A 46 9.73 10.76 0.50
C LYS A 46 9.06 10.63 -0.86
N PHE A 47 8.03 11.42 -1.07
CA PHE A 47 7.44 11.54 -2.40
C PHE A 47 8.33 12.43 -3.26
N GLU A 48 8.58 12.02 -4.49
CA GLU A 48 9.44 12.74 -5.42
C GLU A 48 8.85 14.11 -5.76
N THR A 49 7.53 14.14 -5.94
CA THR A 49 6.73 15.37 -6.07
C THR A 49 5.48 15.18 -5.23
N PRO A 50 4.77 16.26 -4.87
CA PRO A 50 3.49 16.08 -4.19
C PRO A 50 2.59 15.14 -5.01
N PRO A 51 2.09 14.06 -4.41
CA PRO A 51 1.35 13.06 -5.18
C PRO A 51 0.01 13.62 -5.66
N ASP A 52 -0.22 13.52 -6.96
CA ASP A 52 -1.50 13.89 -7.56
C ASP A 52 -2.41 12.68 -7.55
N THR A 53 -3.28 12.63 -6.55
CA THR A 53 -4.16 11.50 -6.31
C THR A 53 -5.60 11.97 -6.15
N PHE A 54 -6.53 11.06 -6.44
CA PHE A 54 -7.87 11.23 -5.92
C PHE A 54 -8.01 10.39 -4.65
N ILE A 55 -8.93 10.81 -3.78
CA ILE A 55 -9.11 10.21 -2.47
C ILE A 55 -10.48 9.56 -2.40
N TYR A 56 -10.50 8.30 -1.97
CA TYR A 56 -11.71 7.58 -1.67
C TYR A 56 -11.80 7.35 -0.17
N MET A 57 -12.98 7.57 0.40
CA MET A 57 -13.21 7.38 1.82
C MET A 57 -14.49 6.57 2.01
N TRP A 58 -14.46 5.68 3.00
CA TRP A 58 -15.61 4.85 3.32
C TRP A 58 -15.55 4.42 4.79
N GLY A 59 -16.56 3.70 5.25
CA GLY A 59 -16.63 3.24 6.63
C GLY A 59 -16.72 4.39 7.60
N ASP A 60 -15.85 4.43 8.59
CA ASP A 60 -15.79 5.50 9.57
C ASP A 60 -15.13 6.78 9.03
N ARG A 61 -14.63 6.73 7.80
CA ARG A 61 -14.03 7.84 7.09
C ARG A 61 -12.82 8.45 7.81
N MET A 62 -12.08 7.62 8.51
CA MET A 62 -10.87 8.03 9.22
C MET A 62 -9.61 7.91 8.37
N LEU A 63 -9.70 7.21 7.25
CA LEU A 63 -8.56 7.02 6.33
C LEU A 63 -8.87 7.62 4.98
N GLU A 64 -7.86 8.27 4.42
CA GLU A 64 -7.88 8.76 3.05
C GLU A 64 -7.12 7.76 2.19
N PHE A 65 -7.84 7.09 1.28
CA PHE A 65 -7.25 6.12 0.37
C PHE A 65 -6.90 6.80 -0.93
N HIS A 66 -5.61 6.86 -1.23
CA HIS A 66 -5.09 7.62 -2.37
C HIS A 66 -4.87 6.72 -3.58
N HIS A 67 -5.39 7.17 -4.71
CA HIS A 67 -5.22 6.51 -6.00
C HIS A 67 -4.60 7.49 -6.97
N CYS A 68 -3.64 7.04 -7.76
CA CYS A 68 -3.05 7.88 -8.79
C CYS A 68 -4.15 8.41 -9.71
N ARG A 69 -4.18 9.71 -9.90
CA ARG A 69 -5.23 10.34 -10.71
C ARG A 69 -5.15 9.92 -12.17
N THR A 70 -3.96 9.55 -12.64
CA THR A 70 -3.75 9.20 -14.05
C THR A 70 -3.97 7.72 -14.31
N CYS A 71 -3.31 6.84 -13.54
CA CYS A 71 -3.38 5.40 -13.83
C CYS A 71 -4.28 4.61 -12.88
N GLY A 72 -4.73 5.23 -11.79
CA GLY A 72 -5.66 4.60 -10.84
C GLY A 72 -5.02 3.66 -9.83
N CYS A 73 -3.70 3.47 -9.84
CA CYS A 73 -3.04 2.62 -8.86
C CYS A 73 -3.35 3.07 -7.44
N PHE A 74 -3.62 2.11 -6.58
CA PHE A 74 -3.80 2.35 -5.15
C PHE A 74 -2.42 2.57 -4.54
N THR A 75 -2.10 3.79 -4.18
CA THR A 75 -0.72 4.15 -3.84
C THR A 75 -0.44 4.13 -2.35
N HIS A 76 -1.28 4.75 -1.56
CA HIS A 76 -1.06 4.87 -0.12
C HIS A 76 -2.34 5.27 0.60
N SER A 77 -2.30 5.22 1.92
CA SER A 77 -3.40 5.75 2.73
C SER A 77 -2.82 6.56 3.89
N THR A 78 -3.56 7.58 4.27
CA THR A 78 -3.21 8.48 5.37
C THR A 78 -4.37 8.61 6.32
N VAL A 79 -4.08 8.95 7.58
CA VAL A 79 -5.12 9.21 8.58
C VAL A 79 -5.56 10.65 8.46
N VAL A 80 -6.88 10.86 8.45
CA VAL A 80 -7.44 12.21 8.34
C VAL A 80 -6.95 13.08 9.50
N GLY A 81 -6.45 14.26 9.17
CA GLY A 81 -6.03 15.25 10.15
C GLY A 81 -4.68 14.98 10.81
N LYS A 82 -3.97 13.93 10.41
CA LYS A 82 -2.65 13.62 10.94
C LYS A 82 -1.58 13.97 9.91
N THR A 83 -0.59 14.74 10.30
CA THR A 83 0.39 15.27 9.37
C THR A 83 1.81 14.76 9.60
N ASP A 84 2.21 14.51 10.85
CA ASP A 84 3.54 14.03 11.15
C ASP A 84 3.48 13.04 12.31
N ALA A 85 4.59 12.39 12.61
CA ALA A 85 4.71 11.38 13.67
C ALA A 85 3.75 10.20 13.54
N GLU A 86 2.72 10.30 12.71
CA GLU A 86 1.80 9.21 12.45
C GLU A 86 2.33 8.37 11.30
N LYS A 87 1.90 7.12 11.26
CA LYS A 87 2.31 6.22 10.21
C LYS A 87 1.50 6.47 8.94
N ILE A 88 2.17 6.26 7.83
CA ILE A 88 1.53 6.18 6.51
C ILE A 88 1.60 4.72 6.06
N ALA A 89 0.54 4.26 5.43
CA ALA A 89 0.53 2.95 4.81
C ALA A 89 0.79 3.12 3.31
N VAL A 90 1.84 2.52 2.80
CA VAL A 90 2.18 2.56 1.39
C VAL A 90 2.00 1.19 0.77
N ASN A 91 1.60 1.16 -0.49
CA ASN A 91 1.39 -0.11 -1.19
C ASN A 91 2.73 -0.69 -1.62
N ALA A 92 3.15 -1.76 -0.95
CA ALA A 92 4.43 -2.39 -1.22
C ALA A 92 4.51 -3.02 -2.62
N ARG A 93 3.37 -3.26 -3.28
CA ARG A 93 3.38 -3.75 -4.66
C ARG A 93 4.05 -2.76 -5.62
N LEU A 94 4.10 -1.50 -5.25
CA LEU A 94 4.73 -0.46 -6.07
C LEU A 94 6.25 -0.43 -5.91
N MET A 95 6.78 -1.10 -4.90
CA MET A 95 8.22 -1.06 -4.59
C MET A 95 9.03 -1.84 -5.60
N ARG A 96 10.12 -1.24 -6.05
CA ARG A 96 11.10 -1.86 -6.95
C ARG A 96 12.28 -2.34 -6.11
N GLY A 97 12.84 -3.48 -6.48
CA GLY A 97 13.99 -4.02 -5.74
C GLY A 97 13.65 -4.70 -4.44
N LEU A 98 12.39 -4.82 -4.10
CA LEU A 98 11.96 -5.57 -2.92
C LEU A 98 11.99 -7.06 -3.24
N ASN A 99 12.71 -7.83 -2.43
CA ASN A 99 12.69 -9.28 -2.55
C ASN A 99 11.56 -9.83 -1.68
N PRO A 100 10.52 -10.40 -2.29
CA PRO A 100 9.38 -10.90 -1.52
C PRO A 100 9.76 -11.97 -0.47
N ALA A 101 10.82 -12.72 -0.72
CA ALA A 101 11.26 -13.76 0.21
C ALA A 101 11.82 -13.19 1.51
N ASP A 102 12.25 -11.93 1.49
CA ASP A 102 12.85 -11.28 2.66
C ASP A 102 11.82 -10.53 3.51
N VAL A 103 10.57 -10.50 3.10
CA VAL A 103 9.54 -9.71 3.78
C VAL A 103 8.40 -10.61 4.22
N PRO A 104 8.15 -10.71 5.52
CA PRO A 104 7.02 -11.51 6.02
C PRO A 104 5.69 -10.96 5.52
N LEU A 105 4.83 -11.85 5.06
CA LEU A 105 3.46 -11.54 4.66
C LEU A 105 2.53 -11.86 5.81
N VAL A 106 1.85 -10.84 6.33
CA VAL A 106 0.84 -11.00 7.37
C VAL A 106 -0.52 -10.87 6.73
N GLN A 107 -1.36 -11.88 6.92
CA GLN A 107 -2.71 -11.85 6.41
C GLN A 107 -3.64 -11.37 7.51
N LYS A 108 -4.44 -10.38 7.20
CA LYS A 108 -5.42 -9.84 8.13
C LYS A 108 -6.80 -10.29 7.72
N ASN A 109 -7.52 -10.84 8.69
CA ASN A 109 -8.93 -11.12 8.57
C ASN A 109 -9.66 -10.11 9.43
N ASN A 110 -10.23 -9.10 8.81
CA ASN A 110 -10.96 -8.07 9.52
C ASN A 110 -12.37 -8.58 9.81
N GLY A 111 -12.67 -8.80 11.10
CA GLY A 111 -13.95 -9.36 11.52
C GLY A 111 -15.15 -8.47 11.23
N ASN A 112 -14.92 -7.21 10.93
CA ASN A 112 -16.00 -6.24 10.63
C ASN A 112 -16.29 -6.14 9.14
N ASP A 113 -15.51 -6.80 8.30
CA ASP A 113 -15.67 -6.76 6.86
C ASP A 113 -16.08 -8.12 6.32
N HIS A 114 -16.67 -8.11 5.15
CA HIS A 114 -16.98 -9.35 4.45
C HIS A 114 -15.68 -9.99 3.97
N VAL A 115 -15.49 -11.25 4.31
CA VAL A 115 -14.35 -12.03 3.86
C VAL A 115 -14.81 -12.86 2.67
N PHE A 116 -14.19 -12.63 1.52
CA PHE A 116 -14.58 -13.28 0.27
C PHE A 116 -13.65 -14.42 -0.15
N TRP A 117 -12.52 -14.56 0.54
CA TRP A 117 -11.62 -15.68 0.30
C TRP A 117 -10.97 -16.09 1.61
N THR A 118 -10.54 -17.33 1.64
CA THR A 118 -9.80 -17.87 2.76
C THR A 118 -8.30 -17.58 2.58
N LYS A 119 -7.54 -17.89 3.59
CA LYS A 119 -6.09 -17.74 3.53
C LYS A 119 -5.48 -18.49 2.35
N SER A 120 -5.99 -19.68 2.07
CA SER A 120 -5.46 -20.49 0.98
C SER A 120 -5.76 -19.94 -0.41
N ASP A 121 -6.76 -19.07 -0.52
CA ASP A 121 -7.16 -18.49 -1.80
C ASP A 121 -6.46 -17.17 -2.09
N ARG A 122 -5.60 -16.71 -1.20
CA ARG A 122 -4.98 -15.40 -1.36
C ARG A 122 -3.88 -15.46 -2.39
N PRO A 123 -3.76 -14.38 -3.20
CA PRO A 123 -2.64 -14.30 -4.12
C PRO A 123 -1.33 -14.19 -3.32
N VAL A 124 -0.31 -14.80 -3.85
CA VAL A 124 1.03 -14.65 -3.30
C VAL A 124 1.59 -13.29 -3.67
N LEU A 125 2.59 -12.84 -2.92
CA LEU A 125 3.30 -11.63 -3.24
C LEU A 125 3.96 -11.78 -4.61
N PRO A 126 3.79 -10.80 -5.52
CA PRO A 126 4.38 -10.91 -6.84
C PRO A 126 5.90 -11.00 -6.77
N SER A 127 6.47 -11.77 -7.68
CA SER A 127 7.91 -11.81 -7.83
C SER A 127 8.40 -10.50 -8.44
N GLN A 128 9.67 -10.15 -8.15
CA GLN A 128 10.24 -8.94 -8.70
C GLN A 128 10.49 -9.03 -10.19
N ASP A 129 10.53 -10.23 -10.73
CA ASP A 129 10.78 -10.46 -12.14
C ASP A 129 9.52 -10.33 -12.98
N GLU A 130 8.36 -10.26 -12.35
CA GLU A 130 7.11 -10.13 -13.07
C GLU A 130 6.95 -8.73 -13.60
N PRO A 131 6.52 -8.58 -14.86
CA PRO A 131 6.22 -7.26 -15.40
C PRO A 131 5.08 -6.65 -14.63
N SER A 132 5.24 -5.38 -14.30
CA SER A 132 4.23 -4.62 -13.58
C SER A 132 3.23 -4.00 -14.53
#